data_5c7a13787f6ac0a4292c78582c20b52c
#
_entry.id   5c7a13787f6ac0a4292c78582c20b52c
#
_cell.length_a   1.000
_cell.length_b   1.000
_cell.length_c   1.000
_cell.angle_alpha   90.00
_cell.angle_beta   90.00
_cell.angle_gamma   90.00
#
_symmetry.space_group_name_H-M   'P 1'
#
loop_
_entity.id
_entity.type
_entity.pdbx_description
1 polymer ?
#
loop_
_entity_poly.entity_id
_entity_poly.type
_entity_poly.pdbx_seq_one_letter_code
_entity_poly.pdbx_strand_id
1 'polypeptide(L)'
;VILNNLYKRTPLQTSFGVNTVALVDGVPRTLNLRECLFHYLEHQVEVITRRSEYRLRKARERAHIVEGLLKALDMIDAIIAAIRASEDKEAARLALQAAPFEFSEVQAEYILTLQLHRLTRLGRAELEAEMEQLRATIAELEAILGDRAVLNEVIKTELGEIRAKYGSDRKSQITFDPGDMDLEDLIDDEDLVVTMSAKGYIK
;
A
#
# COMPACT_ATOMS: atom_id res chain seq x y z
N VAL A 1 -22.67 -34.29 30.42
CA VAL A 1 -23.97 -33.77 30.92
C VAL A 1 -23.87 -32.33 31.36
N ILE A 2 -23.01 -31.93 32.35
CA ILE A 2 -22.93 -30.52 32.84
C ILE A 2 -22.66 -29.55 31.71
N LEU A 3 -21.66 -29.80 30.88
CA LEU A 3 -21.29 -28.90 29.75
C LEU A 3 -22.44 -28.81 28.73
N ASN A 4 -23.08 -29.91 28.39
CA ASN A 4 -24.21 -29.97 27.47
C ASN A 4 -25.40 -29.16 27.99
N ASN A 5 -25.69 -29.27 29.30
CA ASN A 5 -26.71 -28.43 29.96
C ASN A 5 -26.36 -26.92 29.90
N LEU A 6 -25.08 -26.55 30.05
CA LEU A 6 -24.64 -25.16 29.88
C LEU A 6 -24.82 -24.68 28.47
N TYR A 7 -24.49 -25.46 27.46
CA TYR A 7 -24.69 -25.11 26.04
C TYR A 7 -26.17 -24.92 25.72
N LYS A 8 -27.06 -25.77 26.23
CA LYS A 8 -28.50 -25.72 25.95
C LYS A 8 -29.22 -24.59 26.69
N ARG A 9 -28.84 -24.31 27.94
CA ARG A 9 -29.56 -23.39 28.83
C ARG A 9 -28.93 -22.02 28.99
N THR A 10 -27.76 -21.78 28.42
CA THR A 10 -27.02 -20.49 28.50
C THR A 10 -26.52 -20.08 27.13
N PRO A 11 -26.17 -18.82 26.91
CA PRO A 11 -25.56 -18.36 25.65
C PRO A 11 -24.06 -18.73 25.50
N LEU A 12 -23.61 -19.84 26.16
CA LEU A 12 -22.24 -20.34 26.03
C LEU A 12 -21.98 -20.86 24.60
N GLN A 13 -23.00 -21.40 23.94
CA GLN A 13 -23.02 -21.68 22.51
C GLN A 13 -24.05 -20.82 21.85
N THR A 14 -23.66 -20.10 20.81
CA THR A 14 -24.53 -19.18 20.09
C THR A 14 -24.19 -19.16 18.62
N SER A 15 -25.18 -18.84 17.79
CA SER A 15 -25.03 -18.65 16.36
C SER A 15 -24.82 -17.16 16.05
N PHE A 16 -23.87 -16.89 15.17
CA PHE A 16 -23.64 -15.55 14.65
C PHE A 16 -23.71 -15.57 13.13
N GLY A 17 -24.70 -14.87 12.55
CA GLY A 17 -24.84 -14.73 11.11
C GLY A 17 -23.83 -13.71 10.57
N VAL A 18 -22.84 -14.17 9.82
CA VAL A 18 -21.88 -13.26 9.16
C VAL A 18 -22.52 -12.68 7.91
N ASN A 19 -22.93 -11.42 7.98
CA ASN A 19 -23.47 -10.68 6.85
C ASN A 19 -22.63 -9.43 6.63
N THR A 20 -21.60 -9.57 5.79
CA THR A 20 -20.64 -8.49 5.51
C THR A 20 -21.16 -7.65 4.34
N VAL A 21 -21.57 -6.41 4.60
CA VAL A 21 -21.95 -5.45 3.57
C VAL A 21 -20.83 -4.43 3.42
N ALA A 22 -20.36 -4.23 2.20
CA ALA A 22 -19.35 -3.23 1.87
C ALA A 22 -19.72 -2.44 0.63
N LEU A 23 -19.13 -1.26 0.48
CA LEU A 23 -19.25 -0.46 -0.74
C LEU A 23 -18.19 -0.90 -1.75
N VAL A 24 -18.65 -1.36 -2.90
CA VAL A 24 -17.78 -1.68 -4.05
C VAL A 24 -18.19 -0.71 -5.17
N ASP A 25 -17.24 0.12 -5.60
CA ASP A 25 -17.48 1.18 -6.60
C ASP A 25 -18.68 2.09 -6.26
N GLY A 26 -18.82 2.40 -4.96
CA GLY A 26 -19.93 3.23 -4.46
C GLY A 26 -21.28 2.50 -4.33
N VAL A 27 -21.35 1.21 -4.66
CA VAL A 27 -22.58 0.40 -4.57
C VAL A 27 -22.48 -0.55 -3.37
N PRO A 28 -23.48 -0.58 -2.46
CA PRO A 28 -23.50 -1.53 -1.36
C PRO A 28 -23.73 -2.95 -1.89
N ARG A 29 -22.85 -3.89 -1.50
CA ARG A 29 -22.93 -5.31 -1.84
C ARG A 29 -22.68 -6.17 -0.61
N THR A 30 -23.40 -7.28 -0.51
CA THR A 30 -23.07 -8.34 0.47
C THR A 30 -21.96 -9.18 -0.11
N LEU A 31 -20.84 -9.26 0.61
CA LEU A 31 -19.62 -9.95 0.16
C LEU A 31 -19.33 -11.15 1.05
N ASN A 32 -18.89 -12.24 0.44
CA ASN A 32 -18.23 -13.33 1.15
C ASN A 32 -16.76 -12.99 1.43
N LEU A 33 -16.07 -13.79 2.24
CA LEU A 33 -14.69 -13.54 2.63
C LEU A 33 -13.73 -13.46 1.42
N ARG A 34 -13.91 -14.32 0.41
CA ARG A 34 -13.09 -14.31 -0.79
C ARG A 34 -13.26 -13.02 -1.58
N GLU A 35 -14.48 -12.56 -1.72
CA GLU A 35 -14.79 -11.29 -2.42
C GLU A 35 -14.24 -10.09 -1.66
N CYS A 36 -14.32 -10.07 -0.32
CA CYS A 36 -13.68 -9.02 0.48
C CYS A 36 -12.16 -8.96 0.23
N LEU A 37 -11.48 -10.11 0.24
CA LEU A 37 -10.05 -10.18 -0.05
C LEU A 37 -9.73 -9.76 -1.48
N PHE A 38 -10.54 -10.18 -2.46
CA PHE A 38 -10.36 -9.81 -3.86
C PHE A 38 -10.46 -8.29 -4.05
N HIS A 39 -11.52 -7.66 -3.57
CA HIS A 39 -11.69 -6.20 -3.69
C HIS A 39 -10.63 -5.42 -2.91
N TYR A 40 -10.17 -5.94 -1.77
CA TYR A 40 -9.06 -5.34 -1.04
C TYR A 40 -7.76 -5.37 -1.86
N LEU A 41 -7.44 -6.50 -2.48
CA LEU A 41 -6.24 -6.61 -3.33
C LEU A 41 -6.31 -5.71 -4.55
N GLU A 42 -7.47 -5.63 -5.23
CA GLU A 42 -7.66 -4.70 -6.35
C GLU A 42 -7.48 -3.25 -5.92
N HIS A 43 -7.99 -2.88 -4.75
CA HIS A 43 -7.76 -1.55 -4.19
C HIS A 43 -6.25 -1.30 -3.89
N GLN A 44 -5.53 -2.28 -3.34
CA GLN A 44 -4.08 -2.15 -3.14
C GLN A 44 -3.33 -1.92 -4.45
N VAL A 45 -3.69 -2.63 -5.50
CA VAL A 45 -3.14 -2.42 -6.84
C VAL A 45 -3.36 -0.99 -7.31
N GLU A 46 -4.58 -0.48 -7.22
CA GLU A 46 -4.92 0.88 -7.62
C GLU A 46 -4.12 1.92 -6.82
N VAL A 47 -4.06 1.77 -5.50
CA VAL A 47 -3.33 2.69 -4.61
C VAL A 47 -1.84 2.70 -4.93
N ILE A 48 -1.22 1.53 -5.11
CA ILE A 48 0.21 1.43 -5.41
C ILE A 48 0.51 1.99 -6.80
N THR A 49 -0.33 1.72 -7.79
CA THR A 49 -0.20 2.29 -9.14
C THR A 49 -0.22 3.82 -9.08
N ARG A 50 -1.25 4.42 -8.50
CA ARG A 50 -1.37 5.88 -8.37
C ARG A 50 -0.22 6.49 -7.57
N ARG A 51 0.22 5.82 -6.50
CA ARG A 51 1.38 6.25 -5.69
C ARG A 51 2.66 6.24 -6.53
N SER A 52 2.88 5.20 -7.31
CA SER A 52 4.05 5.05 -8.17
C SER A 52 4.05 6.05 -9.32
N GLU A 53 2.92 6.29 -9.97
CA GLU A 53 2.77 7.33 -10.99
C GLU A 53 3.07 8.72 -10.44
N TYR A 54 2.56 9.05 -9.27
CA TYR A 54 2.84 10.34 -8.62
C TYR A 54 4.33 10.50 -8.31
N ARG A 55 4.95 9.47 -7.71
CA ARG A 55 6.38 9.48 -7.38
C ARG A 55 7.25 9.55 -8.63
N LEU A 56 6.90 8.83 -9.68
CA LEU A 56 7.60 8.86 -10.96
C LEU A 56 7.57 10.27 -11.58
N ARG A 57 6.39 10.89 -11.60
CA ARG A 57 6.26 12.28 -12.10
C ARG A 57 7.15 13.22 -11.29
N LYS A 58 7.12 13.15 -9.96
CA LYS A 58 7.97 13.99 -9.09
C LYS A 58 9.46 13.74 -9.28
N ALA A 59 9.87 12.48 -9.43
CA ALA A 59 11.25 12.11 -9.68
C ALA A 59 11.73 12.65 -11.05
N ARG A 60 10.91 12.56 -12.10
CA ARG A 60 11.21 13.11 -13.43
C ARG A 60 11.28 14.64 -13.42
N GLU A 61 10.33 15.31 -12.76
CA GLU A 61 10.35 16.77 -12.58
C GLU A 61 11.67 17.21 -11.90
N ARG A 62 12.08 16.51 -10.85
CA ARG A 62 13.33 16.80 -10.13
C ARG A 62 14.57 16.49 -10.96
N ALA A 63 14.59 15.34 -11.63
CA ALA A 63 15.70 14.95 -12.53
C ALA A 63 15.91 15.97 -13.63
N HIS A 64 14.83 16.50 -14.23
CA HIS A 64 14.91 17.55 -15.24
C HIS A 64 15.58 18.82 -14.72
N ILE A 65 15.27 19.23 -13.48
CA ILE A 65 15.92 20.39 -12.84
C ILE A 65 17.41 20.09 -12.58
N VAL A 66 17.74 18.92 -12.02
CA VAL A 66 19.14 18.54 -11.70
C VAL A 66 19.97 18.44 -12.98
N GLU A 67 19.40 17.90 -14.07
CA GLU A 67 20.06 17.87 -15.38
C GLU A 67 20.40 19.28 -15.88
N GLY A 68 19.45 20.20 -15.78
CA GLY A 68 19.68 21.60 -16.10
C GLY A 68 20.77 22.23 -15.24
N LEU A 69 20.83 21.92 -13.95
CA LEU A 69 21.87 22.41 -13.05
C LEU A 69 23.27 21.88 -13.40
N LEU A 70 23.37 20.57 -13.71
CA LEU A 70 24.63 19.98 -14.15
C LEU A 70 25.13 20.63 -15.44
N LYS A 71 24.23 20.81 -16.43
CA LYS A 71 24.53 21.55 -17.68
C LYS A 71 24.94 22.99 -17.40
N ALA A 72 24.27 23.65 -16.45
CA ALA A 72 24.61 25.03 -16.07
C ALA A 72 26.00 25.14 -15.41
N LEU A 73 26.42 24.16 -14.63
CA LEU A 73 27.76 24.12 -14.05
C LEU A 73 28.87 24.01 -15.11
N ASP A 74 28.63 23.28 -16.19
CA ASP A 74 29.59 23.18 -17.30
C ASP A 74 29.76 24.48 -18.06
N MET A 75 28.75 25.37 -18.05
CA MET A 75 28.68 26.64 -18.81
C MET A 75 28.57 27.87 -17.89
N ILE A 76 29.00 27.76 -16.64
CA ILE A 76 28.72 28.75 -15.59
C ILE A 76 29.19 30.17 -15.94
N ASP A 77 30.38 30.31 -16.52
CA ASP A 77 30.93 31.59 -16.86
C ASP A 77 30.12 32.31 -17.97
N ALA A 78 29.66 31.53 -18.95
CA ALA A 78 28.80 32.02 -20.02
C ALA A 78 27.41 32.44 -19.49
N ILE A 79 26.85 31.66 -18.57
CA ILE A 79 25.57 31.95 -17.92
C ILE A 79 25.66 33.22 -17.08
N ILE A 80 26.72 33.40 -16.30
CA ILE A 80 26.94 34.64 -15.52
C ILE A 80 27.08 35.85 -16.45
N ALA A 81 27.80 35.73 -17.57
CA ALA A 81 27.94 36.80 -18.55
C ALA A 81 26.57 37.16 -19.17
N ALA A 82 25.76 36.17 -19.55
CA ALA A 82 24.42 36.39 -20.12
C ALA A 82 23.46 37.06 -19.11
N ILE A 83 23.46 36.62 -17.85
CA ILE A 83 22.64 37.24 -16.80
C ILE A 83 23.04 38.70 -16.56
N ARG A 84 24.34 39.00 -16.53
CA ARG A 84 24.83 40.38 -16.34
C ARG A 84 24.55 41.31 -17.52
N ALA A 85 24.43 40.75 -18.71
CA ALA A 85 24.11 41.51 -19.92
C ALA A 85 22.60 41.78 -20.07
N SER A 86 21.76 41.10 -19.30
CA SER A 86 20.29 41.24 -19.33
C SER A 86 19.84 42.43 -18.47
N GLU A 87 18.84 43.17 -18.94
CA GLU A 87 18.29 44.36 -18.27
C GLU A 87 17.42 44.00 -17.07
N ASP A 88 16.69 42.88 -17.18
CA ASP A 88 15.80 42.39 -16.12
C ASP A 88 15.79 40.83 -16.03
N LYS A 89 15.06 40.32 -15.05
CA LYS A 89 14.93 38.85 -14.81
C LYS A 89 14.28 38.14 -16.00
N GLU A 90 13.34 38.79 -16.67
CA GLU A 90 12.62 38.22 -17.80
C GLU A 90 13.52 38.10 -19.03
N ALA A 91 14.29 39.13 -19.32
CA ALA A 91 15.31 39.12 -20.37
C ALA A 91 16.38 38.04 -20.10
N ALA A 92 16.83 37.90 -18.85
CA ALA A 92 17.77 36.86 -18.46
C ALA A 92 17.15 35.42 -18.64
N ARG A 93 15.89 35.23 -18.32
CA ARG A 93 15.19 33.98 -18.57
C ARG A 93 15.14 33.60 -20.03
N LEU A 94 14.75 34.56 -20.89
CA LEU A 94 14.72 34.37 -22.35
C LEU A 94 16.12 34.11 -22.94
N ALA A 95 17.15 34.80 -22.45
CA ALA A 95 18.53 34.57 -22.87
C ALA A 95 18.99 33.12 -22.52
N LEU A 96 18.61 32.58 -21.37
CA LEU A 96 18.93 31.19 -20.99
C LEU A 96 18.14 30.16 -21.80
N GLN A 97 16.96 30.48 -22.31
CA GLN A 97 16.19 29.62 -23.19
C GLN A 97 16.69 29.62 -24.64
N ALA A 98 17.37 30.70 -25.07
CA ALA A 98 17.92 30.82 -26.41
C ALA A 98 19.25 30.04 -26.58
N ALA A 99 19.66 29.86 -27.84
CA ALA A 99 20.99 29.32 -28.12
C ALA A 99 22.09 30.25 -27.55
N PRO A 100 23.21 29.70 -27.01
CA PRO A 100 23.61 28.30 -27.01
C PRO A 100 23.12 27.47 -25.83
N PHE A 101 22.37 28.07 -24.91
CA PHE A 101 22.03 27.42 -23.64
C PHE A 101 20.88 26.43 -23.76
N GLU A 102 19.80 26.78 -24.42
CA GLU A 102 18.63 25.94 -24.68
C GLU A 102 18.05 25.26 -23.39
N PHE A 103 17.98 26.03 -22.30
CA PHE A 103 17.31 25.56 -21.09
C PHE A 103 15.79 25.61 -21.23
N SER A 104 15.08 24.68 -20.58
CA SER A 104 13.63 24.82 -20.45
C SER A 104 13.28 26.01 -19.55
N GLU A 105 12.06 26.52 -19.65
CA GLU A 105 11.58 27.60 -18.80
C GLU A 105 11.77 27.30 -17.30
N VAL A 106 11.41 26.09 -16.87
CA VAL A 106 11.56 25.63 -15.49
C VAL A 106 13.02 25.58 -15.05
N GLN A 107 13.92 25.10 -15.91
CA GLN A 107 15.36 25.07 -15.63
C GLN A 107 15.93 26.46 -15.53
N ALA A 108 15.59 27.36 -16.49
CA ALA A 108 16.04 28.73 -16.49
C ALA A 108 15.59 29.50 -15.24
N GLU A 109 14.33 29.37 -14.87
CA GLU A 109 13.82 30.00 -13.65
C GLU A 109 14.51 29.46 -12.38
N TYR A 110 14.74 28.15 -12.29
CA TYR A 110 15.47 27.57 -11.18
C TYR A 110 16.92 28.05 -11.09
N ILE A 111 17.63 28.15 -12.24
CA ILE A 111 19.00 28.70 -12.32
C ILE A 111 19.06 30.12 -11.80
N LEU A 112 18.10 30.97 -12.20
CA LEU A 112 18.04 32.38 -11.78
C LEU A 112 17.73 32.55 -10.27
N THR A 113 17.12 31.55 -9.61
CA THR A 113 16.86 31.60 -8.17
C THR A 113 17.98 30.95 -7.34
N LEU A 114 18.94 30.29 -7.99
CA LEU A 114 20.00 29.57 -7.33
C LEU A 114 21.02 30.49 -6.65
N GLN A 115 21.41 30.16 -5.43
CA GLN A 115 22.48 30.89 -4.74
C GLN A 115 23.85 30.45 -5.26
N LEU A 116 24.73 31.39 -5.56
CA LEU A 116 26.05 31.17 -6.18
C LEU A 116 26.96 30.18 -5.40
N HIS A 117 26.81 30.08 -4.08
CA HIS A 117 27.62 29.14 -3.29
C HIS A 117 27.32 27.65 -3.59
N ARG A 118 26.14 27.32 -4.13
CA ARG A 118 25.80 25.94 -4.54
C ARG A 118 26.47 25.53 -5.86
N LEU A 119 27.09 26.46 -6.56
CA LEU A 119 27.80 26.25 -7.81
C LEU A 119 29.29 25.91 -7.60
N THR A 120 29.67 25.45 -6.40
CA THR A 120 31.01 25.00 -6.08
C THR A 120 31.25 23.53 -6.52
N ARG A 121 32.55 23.11 -6.55
CA ARG A 121 32.89 21.70 -6.85
C ARG A 121 32.20 20.67 -5.94
N LEU A 122 31.97 21.02 -4.67
CA LEU A 122 31.25 20.16 -3.73
C LEU A 122 29.79 20.01 -4.15
N GLY A 123 29.15 21.09 -4.60
CA GLY A 123 27.79 21.08 -5.11
C GLY A 123 27.61 20.22 -6.37
N ARG A 124 28.63 20.14 -7.23
CA ARG A 124 28.59 19.26 -8.42
C ARG A 124 28.51 17.78 -8.04
N ALA A 125 29.37 17.31 -7.14
CA ALA A 125 29.37 15.91 -6.69
C ALA A 125 28.03 15.52 -6.02
N GLU A 126 27.43 16.46 -5.26
CA GLU A 126 26.11 16.24 -4.66
C GLU A 126 25.00 16.12 -5.72
N LEU A 127 25.04 16.98 -6.77
CA LEU A 127 24.06 16.92 -7.86
C LEU A 127 24.22 15.67 -8.73
N GLU A 128 25.45 15.22 -8.97
CA GLU A 128 25.72 13.96 -9.69
C GLU A 128 25.21 12.75 -8.90
N ALA A 129 25.43 12.71 -7.58
CA ALA A 129 24.90 11.68 -6.71
C ALA A 129 23.37 11.71 -6.64
N GLU A 130 22.76 12.91 -6.57
CA GLU A 130 21.29 13.07 -6.62
C GLU A 130 20.73 12.56 -7.96
N MET A 131 21.38 12.89 -9.08
CA MET A 131 20.95 12.41 -10.40
C MET A 131 20.98 10.87 -10.49
N GLU A 132 22.01 10.24 -9.98
CA GLU A 132 22.13 8.77 -9.98
C GLU A 132 21.01 8.14 -9.14
N GLN A 133 20.72 8.68 -7.96
CA GLN A 133 19.61 8.24 -7.13
C GLN A 133 18.25 8.42 -7.82
N LEU A 134 18.05 9.56 -8.50
CA LEU A 134 16.81 9.83 -9.23
C LEU A 134 16.64 8.85 -10.40
N ARG A 135 17.71 8.56 -11.15
CA ARG A 135 17.68 7.58 -12.24
C ARG A 135 17.34 6.17 -11.74
N ALA A 136 17.94 5.75 -10.63
CA ALA A 136 17.62 4.46 -10.02
C ALA A 136 16.14 4.41 -9.58
N THR A 137 15.64 5.47 -8.92
CA THR A 137 14.24 5.56 -8.49
C THR A 137 13.27 5.57 -9.67
N ILE A 138 13.59 6.29 -10.74
CA ILE A 138 12.77 6.33 -11.97
C ILE A 138 12.69 4.92 -12.58
N ALA A 139 13.83 4.23 -12.72
CA ALA A 139 13.87 2.88 -13.28
C ALA A 139 13.06 1.87 -12.43
N GLU A 140 13.15 1.95 -11.11
CA GLU A 140 12.36 1.13 -10.20
C GLU A 140 10.86 1.38 -10.36
N LEU A 141 10.44 2.65 -10.37
CA LEU A 141 9.03 3.01 -10.50
C LEU A 141 8.46 2.65 -11.89
N GLU A 142 9.26 2.79 -12.95
CA GLU A 142 8.89 2.35 -14.29
C GLU A 142 8.73 0.83 -14.36
N ALA A 143 9.58 0.06 -13.70
CA ALA A 143 9.45 -1.39 -13.60
C ALA A 143 8.17 -1.82 -12.86
N ILE A 144 7.82 -1.14 -11.76
CA ILE A 144 6.59 -1.39 -11.01
C ILE A 144 5.34 -1.11 -11.86
N LEU A 145 5.37 -0.02 -12.66
CA LEU A 145 4.24 0.37 -13.52
C LEU A 145 4.17 -0.46 -14.81
N GLY A 146 5.29 -0.96 -15.28
CA GLY A 146 5.38 -1.73 -16.53
C GLY A 146 5.04 -3.21 -16.40
N ASP A 147 5.21 -3.80 -15.20
CA ASP A 147 5.00 -5.23 -14.98
C ASP A 147 4.14 -5.50 -13.74
N ARG A 148 2.98 -6.14 -13.98
CA ARG A 148 2.06 -6.57 -12.93
C ARG A 148 2.70 -7.55 -11.93
N ALA A 149 3.66 -8.35 -12.34
CA ALA A 149 4.35 -9.27 -11.45
C ALA A 149 5.21 -8.50 -10.44
N VAL A 150 5.93 -7.47 -10.87
CA VAL A 150 6.73 -6.59 -10.02
C VAL A 150 5.83 -5.85 -9.03
N LEU A 151 4.70 -5.30 -9.49
CA LEU A 151 3.73 -4.63 -8.62
C LEU A 151 3.17 -5.59 -7.56
N ASN A 152 2.86 -6.84 -7.92
CA ASN A 152 2.40 -7.85 -6.97
C ASN A 152 3.46 -8.19 -5.91
N GLU A 153 4.75 -8.21 -6.25
CA GLU A 153 5.82 -8.42 -5.27
C GLU A 153 5.94 -7.24 -4.30
N VAL A 154 5.71 -6.00 -4.75
CA VAL A 154 5.62 -4.84 -3.85
C VAL A 154 4.47 -5.02 -2.86
N ILE A 155 3.28 -5.43 -3.32
CA ILE A 155 2.13 -5.72 -2.45
C ILE A 155 2.47 -6.79 -1.42
N LYS A 156 3.08 -7.90 -1.84
CA LYS A 156 3.48 -8.99 -0.94
C LYS A 156 4.48 -8.53 0.12
N THR A 157 5.45 -7.72 -0.27
CA THR A 157 6.47 -7.17 0.64
C THR A 157 5.81 -6.28 1.69
N GLU A 158 5.00 -5.30 1.29
CA GLU A 158 4.31 -4.40 2.22
C GLU A 158 3.35 -5.14 3.15
N LEU A 159 2.58 -6.10 2.65
CA LEU A 159 1.71 -6.94 3.48
C LEU A 159 2.52 -7.88 4.39
N GLY A 160 3.67 -8.36 3.94
CA GLY A 160 4.60 -9.15 4.73
C GLY A 160 5.14 -8.40 5.94
N GLU A 161 5.51 -7.13 5.76
CA GLU A 161 5.95 -6.24 6.85
C GLU A 161 4.83 -6.01 7.88
N ILE A 162 3.60 -5.76 7.40
CA ILE A 162 2.43 -5.61 8.27
C ILE A 162 2.17 -6.89 9.05
N ARG A 163 2.25 -8.06 8.40
CA ARG A 163 2.11 -9.36 9.05
C ARG A 163 3.17 -9.59 10.12
N ALA A 164 4.43 -9.27 9.82
CA ALA A 164 5.53 -9.43 10.78
C ALA A 164 5.35 -8.54 12.01
N LYS A 165 4.82 -7.33 11.83
CA LYS A 165 4.64 -6.35 12.92
C LYS A 165 3.37 -6.58 13.74
N TYR A 166 2.28 -6.99 13.12
CA TYR A 166 0.95 -7.04 13.74
C TYR A 166 0.33 -8.44 13.73
N GLY A 167 0.98 -9.43 13.11
CA GLY A 167 0.47 -10.79 13.05
C GLY A 167 0.38 -11.41 14.45
N SER A 168 -0.70 -12.11 14.71
CA SER A 168 -0.90 -12.90 15.94
C SER A 168 -1.49 -14.26 15.57
N ASP A 169 -1.20 -15.25 16.40
CA ASP A 169 -1.76 -16.56 16.23
C ASP A 169 -3.29 -16.55 16.41
N ARG A 170 -3.95 -17.49 15.76
CA ARG A 170 -5.38 -17.66 15.87
C ARG A 170 -5.75 -18.13 17.29
N LYS A 171 -6.64 -17.38 17.96
CA LYS A 171 -7.09 -17.70 19.33
C LYS A 171 -8.19 -18.76 19.39
N SER A 172 -8.96 -18.93 18.30
CA SER A 172 -10.09 -19.87 18.24
C SER A 172 -9.79 -20.99 17.26
N GLN A 173 -10.20 -22.20 17.58
CA GLN A 173 -10.12 -23.34 16.67
C GLN A 173 -11.28 -23.30 15.67
N ILE A 174 -11.04 -23.74 14.43
CA ILE A 174 -12.09 -24.00 13.46
C ILE A 174 -12.40 -25.49 13.52
N THR A 175 -13.63 -25.82 13.88
CA THR A 175 -14.12 -27.18 13.93
C THR A 175 -15.39 -27.29 13.09
N PHE A 176 -15.78 -28.50 12.76
CA PHE A 176 -17.10 -28.74 12.18
C PHE A 176 -18.16 -28.60 13.25
N ASP A 177 -19.33 -28.12 12.86
CA ASP A 177 -20.49 -28.09 13.75
C ASP A 177 -20.92 -29.54 14.07
N PRO A 178 -20.95 -29.94 15.34
CA PRO A 178 -21.39 -31.30 15.73
C PRO A 178 -22.91 -31.52 15.53
N GLY A 179 -23.65 -30.48 15.10
CA GLY A 179 -25.11 -30.51 14.99
C GLY A 179 -25.83 -30.09 16.25
N ASP A 180 -27.17 -30.13 16.20
CA ASP A 180 -28.01 -29.84 17.36
C ASP A 180 -27.91 -30.95 18.40
N MET A 181 -27.83 -30.59 19.67
CA MET A 181 -27.84 -31.50 20.78
C MET A 181 -29.24 -32.10 21.00
N ASP A 182 -29.36 -33.39 20.97
CA ASP A 182 -30.59 -34.10 21.31
C ASP A 182 -30.83 -34.16 22.83
N LEU A 183 -32.07 -34.50 23.19
CA LEU A 183 -32.44 -34.66 24.62
C LEU A 183 -31.65 -35.78 25.29
N GLU A 184 -31.25 -36.79 24.52
CA GLU A 184 -30.46 -37.93 24.98
C GLU A 184 -29.05 -37.52 25.45
N ASP A 185 -28.44 -36.50 24.82
CA ASP A 185 -27.13 -35.94 25.19
C ASP A 185 -27.12 -35.25 26.58
N LEU A 186 -28.30 -35.02 27.17
CA LEU A 186 -28.47 -34.38 28.47
C LEU A 186 -28.72 -35.35 29.59
N ILE A 187 -28.94 -36.62 29.26
CA ILE A 187 -29.23 -37.69 30.22
C ILE A 187 -27.91 -38.32 30.67
N ASP A 188 -27.73 -38.46 31.97
CA ASP A 188 -26.59 -39.20 32.53
C ASP A 188 -26.72 -40.68 32.19
N ASP A 189 -25.60 -41.32 31.83
CA ASP A 189 -25.52 -42.76 31.62
C ASP A 189 -25.46 -43.43 33.00
N GLU A 190 -26.58 -43.97 33.44
CA GLU A 190 -26.76 -44.60 34.76
C GLU A 190 -27.21 -46.06 34.60
N ASP A 191 -26.67 -46.94 35.42
CA ASP A 191 -27.16 -48.32 35.51
C ASP A 191 -28.56 -48.36 36.17
N LEU A 192 -29.56 -48.69 35.36
CA LEU A 192 -30.93 -48.71 35.79
C LEU A 192 -31.41 -50.21 35.94
N VAL A 193 -32.10 -50.49 37.02
CA VAL A 193 -32.77 -51.76 37.19
C VAL A 193 -34.23 -51.62 36.78
N VAL A 194 -34.57 -52.26 35.67
CA VAL A 194 -35.95 -52.28 35.17
C VAL A 194 -36.68 -53.48 35.69
N THR A 195 -37.75 -53.24 36.41
CA THR A 195 -38.63 -54.33 36.90
C THR A 195 -39.91 -54.36 36.07
N MET A 196 -40.32 -55.59 35.69
CA MET A 196 -41.57 -55.80 34.95
C MET A 196 -42.47 -56.71 35.71
N SER A 197 -43.69 -56.31 36.01
CA SER A 197 -44.68 -57.18 36.69
C SER A 197 -45.28 -58.17 35.72
N ALA A 198 -45.87 -59.25 36.27
CA ALA A 198 -46.57 -60.26 35.48
C ALA A 198 -47.75 -59.72 34.63
N LYS A 199 -48.24 -58.50 34.91
CA LYS A 199 -49.28 -57.80 34.16
C LYS A 199 -48.75 -56.84 33.12
N GLY A 200 -47.39 -56.81 32.87
CA GLY A 200 -46.76 -55.97 31.84
C GLY A 200 -46.48 -54.52 32.25
N TYR A 201 -46.59 -54.12 33.51
CA TYR A 201 -46.18 -52.82 34.00
C TYR A 201 -44.67 -52.79 34.20
N ILE A 202 -44.03 -51.78 33.58
CA ILE A 202 -42.59 -51.49 33.66
C ILE A 202 -42.36 -50.36 34.66
N LYS A 203 -41.39 -50.51 35.54
CA LYS A 203 -40.95 -49.43 36.43
C LYS A 203 -39.44 -49.40 36.52
#